data_1ba7f4040403f2d6dbc9c955fc4ac350
#
_entry.id   1ba7f4040403f2d6dbc9c955fc4ac350
#
_cell.length_a   1.000
_cell.length_b   1.000
_cell.length_c   1.000
_cell.angle_alpha   90.00
_cell.angle_beta   90.00
_cell.angle_gamma   90.00
#
_symmetry.space_group_name_H-M   'P 1'
#
loop_
_entity.id
_entity.type
_entity.pdbx_description
1 polymer ?
#
loop_
_entity_poly.entity_id
_entity_poly.type
_entity_poly.pdbx_seq_one_letter_code
_entity_poly.pdbx_strand_id
1 'polypeptide(L)'
;MTILKLQTGRSTSLKDMILVVVFPSIFSKNKVTSLVMNIKKILKIQNQKFHKIRRDGDVIIVEADDPVFASSAINTLFGFKGVAIAKQVTNDFETIVNSISKVGVDIFLKGERFLLQVEGYAKGFVTKDIEIAATSSLIEKTAGAGIKPGTSKKYDRKLYVCLTKLNAYICIYYDNGLGGIPNNSQNMEIVCCVFDELSAVSCLETIKQGFDVKIVVCYSKDSELLHLVKIINQIIRRTVKPKINLDFYKIHSAFGVLMLTEITSKILMQIAITNGIKRISLGTSPLIYPIDFSEGLAKQVYNKNLIPYFPLSGLDDNVFESAKEIGLEKYISSIKKLGNIKFHNFKYPTKKIEKVVDKSIMSKKTVSVDVGPNNVHEILDEVRSDN
;
A
#
# COMPACT_ATOMS: atom_id res chain seq x y z
N MET A 1 -15.26 -18.23 5.74
CA MET A 1 -13.87 -18.39 5.22
C MET A 1 -13.69 -19.87 4.88
N THR A 2 -14.04 -20.25 3.65
CA THR A 2 -14.01 -21.65 3.20
C THR A 2 -12.70 -21.87 2.47
N ILE A 3 -11.76 -22.51 3.13
CA ILE A 3 -10.44 -22.86 2.57
C ILE A 3 -10.66 -24.02 1.60
N LEU A 4 -10.51 -23.76 0.31
CA LEU A 4 -10.38 -24.81 -0.70
C LEU A 4 -9.12 -25.63 -0.42
N LYS A 5 -9.28 -26.90 -0.03
CA LYS A 5 -8.19 -27.87 0.00
C LYS A 5 -7.74 -28.15 -1.46
N LEU A 6 -6.69 -27.48 -1.89
CA LEU A 6 -5.95 -27.86 -3.09
C LEU A 6 -5.13 -29.11 -2.77
N GLN A 7 -5.51 -30.25 -3.36
CA GLN A 7 -4.75 -31.50 -3.25
C GLN A 7 -3.38 -31.33 -3.93
N THR A 8 -2.34 -31.40 -3.14
CA THR A 8 -0.96 -31.51 -3.60
C THR A 8 -0.69 -32.97 -4.00
N GLY A 9 -0.41 -33.19 -5.26
CA GLY A 9 0.19 -34.43 -5.73
C GLY A 9 -0.24 -34.87 -7.12
N ARG A 10 0.52 -34.43 -8.15
CA ARG A 10 0.92 -35.20 -9.36
C ARG A 10 1.55 -34.25 -10.37
N SER A 11 2.54 -34.68 -11.11
CA SER A 11 3.24 -33.94 -12.16
C SER A 11 2.24 -33.25 -13.10
N THR A 12 2.06 -31.95 -12.91
CA THR A 12 1.16 -31.14 -13.71
C THR A 12 1.83 -30.84 -15.04
N SER A 13 1.23 -31.31 -16.14
CA SER A 13 1.56 -30.79 -17.46
C SER A 13 1.41 -29.24 -17.41
N LEU A 14 2.18 -28.51 -18.20
CA LEU A 14 2.15 -27.04 -18.35
C LEU A 14 0.74 -26.43 -18.53
N LYS A 15 -0.28 -27.25 -18.73
CA LYS A 15 -1.68 -26.87 -18.99
C LYS A 15 -2.48 -26.38 -17.77
N ASP A 16 -2.03 -26.61 -16.53
CA ASP A 16 -2.80 -26.28 -15.32
C ASP A 16 -2.03 -25.46 -14.28
N MET A 17 -1.00 -24.71 -14.69
CA MET A 17 -0.18 -23.93 -13.77
C MET A 17 -0.93 -22.69 -13.29
N ILE A 18 -1.16 -22.61 -11.98
CA ILE A 18 -1.71 -21.45 -11.31
C ILE A 18 -0.55 -20.50 -10.97
N LEU A 19 -0.69 -19.24 -11.34
CA LEU A 19 0.35 -18.21 -11.26
C LEU A 19 -0.17 -17.00 -10.51
N VAL A 20 0.77 -16.20 -10.00
CA VAL A 20 0.45 -14.83 -9.56
C VAL A 20 0.71 -13.86 -10.71
N VAL A 21 -0.28 -13.06 -11.05
CA VAL A 21 -0.21 -12.02 -12.07
C VAL A 21 -0.29 -10.66 -11.41
N VAL A 22 0.73 -9.83 -11.63
CA VAL A 22 0.80 -8.48 -11.09
C VAL A 22 0.58 -7.47 -12.21
N PHE A 23 -0.34 -6.56 -12.01
CA PHE A 23 -0.72 -5.51 -12.96
C PHE A 23 -0.08 -4.18 -12.55
N PRO A 24 1.02 -3.74 -13.18
CA PRO A 24 1.66 -2.48 -12.84
C PRO A 24 0.70 -1.29 -12.92
N SER A 25 0.86 -0.31 -12.04
CA SER A 25 0.14 0.97 -12.13
C SER A 25 0.61 1.74 -13.36
N ILE A 26 -0.19 2.70 -13.81
CA ILE A 26 0.18 3.56 -14.94
C ILE A 26 1.51 4.29 -14.71
N PHE A 27 1.80 4.66 -13.46
CA PHE A 27 3.02 5.37 -13.07
C PHE A 27 4.24 4.45 -12.91
N SER A 28 4.03 3.13 -12.97
CA SER A 28 5.10 2.12 -12.80
C SER A 28 5.60 1.55 -14.14
N LYS A 29 4.99 1.91 -15.27
CA LYS A 29 5.35 1.35 -16.59
C LYS A 29 6.85 1.50 -16.91
N ASN A 30 7.43 2.64 -16.57
CA ASN A 30 8.87 2.92 -16.77
C ASN A 30 9.76 2.44 -15.61
N LYS A 31 9.17 1.86 -14.56
CA LYS A 31 9.86 1.41 -13.34
C LYS A 31 9.64 -0.09 -13.07
N VAL A 32 9.30 -0.86 -14.09
CA VAL A 32 9.00 -2.31 -13.99
C VAL A 32 10.18 -3.08 -13.37
N THR A 33 11.42 -2.73 -13.68
CA THR A 33 12.61 -3.36 -13.09
C THR A 33 12.62 -3.19 -11.56
N SER A 34 12.35 -1.99 -11.06
CA SER A 34 12.26 -1.74 -9.61
C SER A 34 11.11 -2.53 -8.98
N LEU A 35 9.97 -2.63 -9.66
CA LEU A 35 8.84 -3.42 -9.19
C LEU A 35 9.18 -4.91 -9.09
N VAL A 36 9.80 -5.48 -10.12
CA VAL A 36 10.29 -6.87 -10.10
C VAL A 36 11.29 -7.11 -8.97
N MET A 37 12.21 -6.17 -8.73
CA MET A 37 13.15 -6.25 -7.62
C MET A 37 12.43 -6.23 -6.27
N ASN A 38 11.42 -5.39 -6.11
CA ASN A 38 10.63 -5.31 -4.88
C ASN A 38 9.81 -6.58 -4.65
N ILE A 39 9.21 -7.14 -5.69
CA ILE A 39 8.53 -8.44 -5.62
C ILE A 39 9.49 -9.53 -5.13
N LYS A 40 10.69 -9.63 -5.71
CA LYS A 40 11.72 -10.59 -5.26
C LYS A 40 12.09 -10.39 -3.79
N LYS A 41 12.26 -9.13 -3.37
CA LYS A 41 12.64 -8.80 -1.99
C LYS A 41 11.52 -9.18 -1.00
N ILE A 42 10.28 -8.77 -1.27
CA ILE A 42 9.18 -9.03 -0.35
C ILE A 42 8.89 -10.53 -0.20
N LEU A 43 8.93 -11.29 -1.30
CA LEU A 43 8.77 -12.75 -1.24
C LEU A 43 9.85 -13.39 -0.36
N LYS A 44 11.11 -12.94 -0.47
CA LYS A 44 12.20 -13.41 0.40
C LYS A 44 11.98 -13.02 1.86
N ILE A 45 11.60 -11.77 2.14
CA ILE A 45 11.32 -11.26 3.50
C ILE A 45 10.21 -12.08 4.16
N GLN A 46 9.18 -12.45 3.41
CA GLN A 46 8.05 -13.24 3.90
C GLN A 46 8.23 -14.76 3.72
N ASN A 47 9.45 -15.22 3.44
CA ASN A 47 9.80 -16.63 3.25
C ASN A 47 8.94 -17.37 2.22
N GLN A 48 8.48 -16.65 1.19
CA GLN A 48 7.72 -17.25 0.10
C GLN A 48 8.65 -17.77 -0.98
N LYS A 49 8.56 -19.07 -1.29
CA LYS A 49 9.34 -19.70 -2.34
C LYS A 49 8.76 -19.40 -3.71
N PHE A 50 9.60 -19.07 -4.66
CA PHE A 50 9.22 -18.82 -6.05
C PHE A 50 10.30 -19.35 -7.00
N HIS A 51 9.87 -19.83 -8.18
CA HIS A 51 10.75 -20.39 -9.18
C HIS A 51 11.21 -19.33 -10.18
N LYS A 52 10.25 -18.53 -10.68
CA LYS A 52 10.51 -17.58 -11.76
C LYS A 52 9.65 -16.33 -11.63
N ILE A 53 10.25 -15.19 -11.96
CA ILE A 53 9.53 -13.94 -12.18
C ILE A 53 9.88 -13.45 -13.58
N ARG A 54 8.87 -13.23 -14.41
CA ARG A 54 9.02 -12.81 -15.81
C ARG A 54 7.99 -11.74 -16.17
N ARG A 55 8.30 -10.99 -17.20
CA ARG A 55 7.36 -10.06 -17.81
C ARG A 55 6.66 -10.74 -18.99
N ASP A 56 5.36 -10.50 -19.14
CA ASP A 56 4.58 -10.89 -20.31
C ASP A 56 3.69 -9.70 -20.73
N GLY A 57 4.11 -8.98 -21.76
CA GLY A 57 3.48 -7.73 -22.16
C GLY A 57 3.57 -6.68 -21.03
N ASP A 58 2.41 -6.21 -20.60
CA ASP A 58 2.27 -5.20 -19.55
C ASP A 58 2.13 -5.79 -18.13
N VAL A 59 2.14 -7.11 -17.97
CA VAL A 59 2.01 -7.77 -16.67
C VAL A 59 3.29 -8.45 -16.22
N ILE A 60 3.42 -8.66 -14.90
CA ILE A 60 4.50 -9.44 -14.30
C ILE A 60 3.91 -10.75 -13.80
N ILE A 61 4.55 -11.85 -14.17
CA ILE A 61 4.13 -13.20 -13.80
C ILE A 61 5.10 -13.74 -12.76
N VAL A 62 4.55 -14.28 -11.68
CA VAL A 62 5.31 -14.92 -10.60
C VAL A 62 4.87 -16.37 -10.47
N GLU A 63 5.82 -17.28 -10.66
CA GLU A 63 5.68 -18.71 -10.46
C GLU A 63 6.12 -19.04 -9.03
N ALA A 64 5.18 -19.20 -8.12
CA ALA A 64 5.41 -19.44 -6.69
C ALA A 64 4.86 -20.81 -6.29
N ASP A 65 5.48 -21.42 -5.25
CA ASP A 65 5.01 -22.70 -4.68
C ASP A 65 3.60 -22.54 -4.09
N ASP A 66 3.35 -21.42 -3.43
CA ASP A 66 2.04 -21.05 -2.91
C ASP A 66 1.60 -19.69 -3.49
N PRO A 67 0.75 -19.68 -4.52
CA PRO A 67 0.26 -18.45 -5.14
C PRO A 67 -0.58 -17.57 -4.20
N VAL A 68 -1.24 -18.16 -3.20
CA VAL A 68 -2.11 -17.42 -2.26
C VAL A 68 -1.26 -16.57 -1.32
N PHE A 69 -0.27 -17.17 -0.65
CA PHE A 69 0.62 -16.41 0.22
C PHE A 69 1.53 -15.47 -0.57
N ALA A 70 1.99 -15.87 -1.76
CA ALA A 70 2.78 -15.00 -2.62
C ALA A 70 1.98 -13.77 -3.08
N SER A 71 0.72 -13.91 -3.48
CA SER A 71 -0.13 -12.77 -3.86
C SER A 71 -0.38 -11.84 -2.67
N SER A 72 -0.63 -12.38 -1.49
CA SER A 72 -0.80 -11.62 -0.25
C SER A 72 0.47 -10.83 0.11
N ALA A 73 1.65 -11.46 0.00
CA ALA A 73 2.93 -10.79 0.23
C ALA A 73 3.14 -9.64 -0.77
N ILE A 74 2.89 -9.88 -2.05
CA ILE A 74 3.02 -8.86 -3.10
C ILE A 74 2.05 -7.71 -2.87
N ASN A 75 0.83 -7.97 -2.38
CA ASN A 75 -0.19 -6.95 -2.13
C ASN A 75 0.19 -5.94 -1.02
N THR A 76 1.27 -6.18 -0.29
CA THR A 76 1.83 -5.19 0.64
C THR A 76 2.62 -4.07 -0.05
N LEU A 77 3.02 -4.24 -1.31
CA LEU A 77 3.85 -3.29 -2.08
C LEU A 77 3.01 -2.19 -2.72
N PHE A 78 3.68 -1.14 -3.16
CA PHE A 78 3.17 -0.10 -4.06
C PHE A 78 3.67 -0.31 -5.49
N GLY A 79 3.04 0.38 -6.44
CA GLY A 79 3.45 0.39 -7.84
C GLY A 79 2.62 -0.50 -8.76
N PHE A 80 1.52 -1.09 -8.29
CA PHE A 80 0.61 -1.87 -9.14
C PHE A 80 -0.86 -1.56 -8.84
N LYS A 81 -1.69 -1.76 -9.83
CA LYS A 81 -3.15 -1.56 -9.75
C LYS A 81 -3.89 -2.78 -9.21
N GLY A 82 -3.27 -3.95 -9.28
CA GLY A 82 -3.87 -5.19 -8.80
C GLY A 82 -2.90 -6.37 -8.86
N VAL A 83 -3.22 -7.38 -8.10
CA VAL A 83 -2.58 -8.69 -8.08
C VAL A 83 -3.65 -9.77 -8.21
N ALA A 84 -3.39 -10.79 -9.01
CA ALA A 84 -4.34 -11.87 -9.23
C ALA A 84 -3.67 -13.24 -9.10
N ILE A 85 -4.46 -14.21 -8.69
CA ILE A 85 -4.15 -15.64 -8.85
C ILE A 85 -4.86 -16.08 -10.12
N ALA A 86 -4.13 -16.56 -11.11
CA ALA A 86 -4.68 -16.82 -12.43
C ALA A 86 -4.21 -18.15 -13.01
N LYS A 87 -5.07 -18.74 -13.85
CA LYS A 87 -4.72 -19.84 -14.73
C LYS A 87 -4.21 -19.27 -16.05
N GLN A 88 -3.02 -19.71 -16.48
CA GLN A 88 -2.47 -19.35 -17.78
C GLN A 88 -2.96 -20.34 -18.84
N VAL A 89 -3.36 -19.80 -19.99
CA VAL A 89 -3.68 -20.57 -21.22
C VAL A 89 -3.12 -19.86 -22.44
N THR A 90 -3.11 -20.52 -23.59
CA THR A 90 -2.74 -19.89 -24.86
C THR A 90 -3.77 -18.82 -25.27
N ASN A 91 -3.31 -17.77 -25.97
CA ASN A 91 -4.18 -16.73 -26.48
C ASN A 91 -4.83 -17.17 -27.80
N ASP A 92 -5.75 -18.13 -27.71
CA ASP A 92 -6.66 -18.51 -28.79
C ASP A 92 -8.11 -18.54 -28.29
N PHE A 93 -9.03 -18.25 -29.19
CA PHE A 93 -10.44 -17.99 -28.86
C PHE A 93 -11.10 -19.15 -28.10
N GLU A 94 -11.01 -20.37 -28.67
CA GLU A 94 -11.70 -21.53 -28.09
C GLU A 94 -11.11 -21.94 -26.75
N THR A 95 -9.79 -21.95 -26.63
CA THR A 95 -9.09 -22.26 -25.37
C THR A 95 -9.46 -21.29 -24.27
N ILE A 96 -9.55 -19.98 -24.60
CA ILE A 96 -9.93 -18.96 -23.64
C ILE A 96 -11.38 -19.16 -23.18
N VAL A 97 -12.33 -19.27 -24.12
CA VAL A 97 -13.76 -19.46 -23.81
C VAL A 97 -14.00 -20.70 -22.98
N ASN A 98 -13.40 -21.83 -23.37
CA ASN A 98 -13.53 -23.10 -22.62
C ASN A 98 -12.93 -22.99 -21.20
N SER A 99 -11.78 -22.33 -21.07
CA SER A 99 -11.12 -22.17 -19.77
C SER A 99 -11.86 -21.20 -18.85
N ILE A 100 -12.41 -20.10 -19.37
CA ILE A 100 -13.29 -19.20 -18.64
C ILE A 100 -14.50 -19.97 -18.10
N SER A 101 -15.15 -20.75 -18.96
CA SER A 101 -16.31 -21.54 -18.59
C SER A 101 -15.99 -22.56 -17.49
N LYS A 102 -14.85 -23.27 -17.60
CA LYS A 102 -14.40 -24.23 -16.58
C LYS A 102 -14.13 -23.53 -15.23
N VAL A 103 -13.35 -22.46 -15.25
CA VAL A 103 -13.04 -21.69 -14.03
C VAL A 103 -14.32 -21.11 -13.41
N GLY A 104 -15.22 -20.55 -14.23
CA GLY A 104 -16.47 -19.98 -13.74
C GLY A 104 -17.38 -20.99 -13.05
N VAL A 105 -17.50 -22.21 -13.60
CA VAL A 105 -18.25 -23.32 -12.95
C VAL A 105 -17.67 -23.65 -11.57
N ASP A 106 -16.33 -23.61 -11.43
CA ASP A 106 -15.64 -23.97 -10.20
C ASP A 106 -15.74 -22.88 -9.12
N ILE A 107 -15.86 -21.58 -9.49
CA ILE A 107 -15.78 -20.47 -8.54
C ILE A 107 -17.11 -19.77 -8.22
N PHE A 108 -18.12 -19.84 -9.13
CA PHE A 108 -19.39 -19.17 -8.88
C PHE A 108 -20.31 -20.00 -7.99
N LEU A 109 -20.98 -19.31 -7.06
CA LEU A 109 -21.93 -19.92 -6.16
C LEU A 109 -23.36 -19.85 -6.73
N LYS A 110 -24.23 -20.74 -6.26
CA LYS A 110 -25.63 -20.80 -6.67
C LYS A 110 -26.32 -19.44 -6.50
N GLY A 111 -26.93 -18.95 -7.59
CA GLY A 111 -27.67 -17.69 -7.60
C GLY A 111 -26.83 -16.43 -7.76
N GLU A 112 -25.49 -16.53 -7.79
CA GLU A 112 -24.62 -15.35 -7.99
C GLU A 112 -24.79 -14.74 -9.39
N ARG A 113 -24.59 -13.43 -9.44
CA ARG A 113 -24.46 -12.69 -10.69
C ARG A 113 -22.99 -12.43 -10.96
N PHE A 114 -22.50 -12.88 -12.10
CA PHE A 114 -21.13 -12.67 -12.50
C PHE A 114 -20.96 -11.51 -13.49
N LEU A 115 -19.83 -10.81 -13.39
CA LEU A 115 -19.35 -9.89 -14.41
C LEU A 115 -18.09 -10.48 -15.04
N LEU A 116 -18.16 -10.82 -16.32
CA LEU A 116 -17.00 -11.20 -17.11
C LEU A 116 -16.40 -9.94 -17.76
N GLN A 117 -15.12 -9.70 -17.56
CA GLN A 117 -14.37 -8.62 -18.18
C GLN A 117 -13.10 -9.15 -18.80
N VAL A 118 -12.93 -8.93 -20.11
CA VAL A 118 -11.75 -9.37 -20.88
C VAL A 118 -11.03 -8.13 -21.40
N GLU A 119 -9.75 -8.00 -21.05
CA GLU A 119 -8.90 -6.88 -21.47
C GLU A 119 -7.58 -7.37 -22.08
N GLY A 120 -6.97 -6.56 -22.92
CA GLY A 120 -5.66 -6.78 -23.48
C GLY A 120 -5.65 -7.05 -24.97
N TYR A 121 -4.61 -7.73 -25.46
CA TYR A 121 -4.38 -7.96 -26.89
C TYR A 121 -5.07 -9.23 -27.36
N ALA A 122 -6.03 -9.08 -28.27
CA ALA A 122 -6.71 -10.18 -28.94
C ALA A 122 -6.13 -10.39 -30.36
N LYS A 123 -5.82 -11.63 -30.74
CA LYS A 123 -5.23 -11.96 -32.03
C LYS A 123 -6.30 -12.57 -32.95
N GLY A 124 -6.80 -11.76 -33.90
CA GLY A 124 -7.79 -12.22 -34.90
C GLY A 124 -9.23 -12.25 -34.38
N PHE A 125 -9.51 -11.70 -33.20
CA PHE A 125 -10.83 -11.54 -32.61
C PHE A 125 -10.86 -10.29 -31.73
N VAL A 126 -12.01 -9.87 -31.25
CA VAL A 126 -12.12 -8.78 -30.26
C VAL A 126 -12.45 -9.33 -28.88
N THR A 127 -12.01 -8.64 -27.82
CA THR A 127 -12.24 -9.07 -26.44
C THR A 127 -13.71 -9.25 -26.13
N LYS A 128 -14.57 -8.48 -26.78
CA LYS A 128 -16.02 -8.55 -26.62
C LYS A 128 -16.63 -9.86 -27.11
N ASP A 129 -16.06 -10.46 -28.16
CA ASP A 129 -16.52 -11.76 -28.68
C ASP A 129 -16.27 -12.87 -27.66
N ILE A 130 -15.12 -12.82 -26.96
CA ILE A 130 -14.83 -13.73 -25.86
C ILE A 130 -15.84 -13.54 -24.72
N GLU A 131 -16.12 -12.28 -24.33
CA GLU A 131 -17.09 -12.02 -23.25
C GLU A 131 -18.46 -12.61 -23.59
N ILE A 132 -18.94 -12.43 -24.83
CA ILE A 132 -20.22 -12.96 -25.29
C ILE A 132 -20.21 -14.48 -25.30
N ALA A 133 -19.23 -15.11 -25.98
CA ALA A 133 -19.17 -16.55 -26.12
C ALA A 133 -18.99 -17.26 -24.76
N ALA A 134 -18.10 -16.73 -23.91
CA ALA A 134 -17.86 -17.32 -22.60
C ALA A 134 -19.07 -17.09 -21.64
N THR A 135 -19.75 -15.95 -21.75
CA THR A 135 -21.00 -15.71 -20.98
C THR A 135 -22.07 -16.72 -21.39
N SER A 136 -22.29 -16.95 -22.68
CA SER A 136 -23.25 -17.95 -23.17
C SER A 136 -22.91 -19.36 -22.69
N SER A 137 -21.64 -19.77 -22.81
CA SER A 137 -21.19 -21.06 -22.33
C SER A 137 -21.31 -21.23 -20.80
N LEU A 138 -21.08 -20.15 -20.04
CA LEU A 138 -21.28 -20.16 -18.57
C LEU A 138 -22.75 -20.34 -18.21
N ILE A 139 -23.66 -19.60 -18.85
CA ILE A 139 -25.10 -19.71 -18.61
C ILE A 139 -25.57 -21.15 -18.89
N GLU A 140 -25.15 -21.73 -20.01
CA GLU A 140 -25.50 -23.12 -20.38
C GLU A 140 -25.03 -24.12 -19.32
N LYS A 141 -23.74 -24.05 -18.95
CA LYS A 141 -23.13 -24.99 -17.99
C LYS A 141 -23.62 -24.81 -16.55
N THR A 142 -24.15 -23.64 -16.21
CA THR A 142 -24.62 -23.32 -14.85
C THR A 142 -26.14 -23.15 -14.74
N ALA A 143 -26.89 -23.55 -15.75
CA ALA A 143 -28.35 -23.40 -15.81
C ALA A 143 -29.05 -23.92 -14.55
N GLY A 144 -28.64 -25.10 -14.04
CA GLY A 144 -29.19 -25.71 -12.82
C GLY A 144 -28.82 -24.98 -11.51
N ALA A 145 -27.79 -24.14 -11.53
CA ALA A 145 -27.35 -23.37 -10.36
C ALA A 145 -27.93 -21.95 -10.28
N GLY A 146 -28.67 -21.50 -11.30
CA GLY A 146 -29.30 -20.18 -11.32
C GLY A 146 -28.30 -19.01 -11.37
N ILE A 147 -27.08 -19.27 -11.82
CA ILE A 147 -26.04 -18.24 -12.01
C ILE A 147 -26.40 -17.41 -13.23
N LYS A 148 -26.29 -16.08 -13.13
CA LYS A 148 -26.74 -15.14 -14.16
C LYS A 148 -25.67 -14.08 -14.44
N PRO A 149 -25.60 -13.54 -15.67
CA PRO A 149 -24.77 -12.38 -15.94
C PRO A 149 -25.26 -11.16 -15.16
N GLY A 150 -24.34 -10.41 -14.60
CA GLY A 150 -24.55 -9.12 -13.95
C GLY A 150 -24.20 -7.96 -14.87
N THR A 151 -24.32 -6.75 -14.36
CA THR A 151 -23.90 -5.52 -15.02
C THR A 151 -22.72 -4.90 -14.25
N SER A 152 -22.01 -3.94 -14.86
CA SER A 152 -20.93 -3.20 -14.19
C SER A 152 -21.34 -2.54 -12.86
N LYS A 153 -22.63 -2.25 -12.69
CA LYS A 153 -23.20 -1.66 -11.46
C LYS A 153 -23.76 -2.69 -10.48
N LYS A 154 -24.04 -3.91 -10.94
CA LYS A 154 -24.74 -4.93 -10.11
C LYS A 154 -24.24 -6.33 -10.45
N TYR A 155 -23.23 -6.79 -9.74
CA TYR A 155 -22.66 -8.13 -9.79
C TYR A 155 -22.22 -8.56 -8.39
N ASP A 156 -22.17 -9.86 -8.18
CA ASP A 156 -21.74 -10.42 -6.91
C ASP A 156 -20.27 -10.87 -7.02
N ARG A 157 -19.84 -11.35 -8.21
CA ARG A 157 -18.46 -11.77 -8.47
C ARG A 157 -18.00 -11.36 -9.86
N LYS A 158 -16.73 -10.89 -9.94
CA LYS A 158 -16.09 -10.54 -11.19
C LYS A 158 -15.09 -11.61 -11.59
N LEU A 159 -15.17 -12.07 -12.83
CA LEU A 159 -14.15 -12.89 -13.48
C LEU A 159 -13.38 -11.99 -14.45
N TYR A 160 -12.12 -11.74 -14.15
CA TYR A 160 -11.27 -10.89 -14.95
C TYR A 160 -10.31 -11.73 -15.79
N VAL A 161 -10.14 -11.38 -17.05
CA VAL A 161 -9.23 -12.07 -17.99
C VAL A 161 -8.31 -11.05 -18.64
N CYS A 162 -7.01 -11.29 -18.55
CA CYS A 162 -6.00 -10.45 -19.17
C CYS A 162 -5.34 -11.19 -20.33
N LEU A 163 -5.36 -10.58 -21.52
CA LEU A 163 -4.75 -11.12 -22.73
C LEU A 163 -3.41 -10.41 -23.00
N THR A 164 -2.38 -11.22 -23.24
CA THR A 164 -1.10 -10.77 -23.78
C THR A 164 -0.93 -11.29 -25.21
N LYS A 165 0.20 -11.04 -25.87
CA LYS A 165 0.41 -11.52 -27.24
C LYS A 165 0.33 -13.05 -27.39
N LEU A 166 0.80 -13.78 -26.38
CA LEU A 166 0.94 -15.24 -26.42
C LEU A 166 0.01 -15.98 -25.46
N ASN A 167 -0.36 -15.34 -24.37
CA ASN A 167 -1.07 -15.97 -23.26
C ASN A 167 -2.33 -15.22 -22.88
N ALA A 168 -3.26 -15.95 -22.28
CA ALA A 168 -4.40 -15.40 -21.55
C ALA A 168 -4.31 -15.84 -20.09
N TYR A 169 -4.62 -14.93 -19.19
CA TYR A 169 -4.61 -15.13 -17.74
C TYR A 169 -6.03 -15.00 -17.21
N ILE A 170 -6.62 -16.12 -16.82
CA ILE A 170 -7.98 -16.18 -16.28
C ILE A 170 -7.85 -16.06 -14.77
N CYS A 171 -8.22 -14.91 -14.23
CA CYS A 171 -8.05 -14.58 -12.82
C CYS A 171 -9.13 -15.25 -11.97
N ILE A 172 -8.73 -16.26 -11.19
CA ILE A 172 -9.57 -16.96 -10.21
C ILE A 172 -9.85 -16.05 -9.02
N TYR A 173 -8.87 -15.25 -8.64
CA TYR A 173 -8.94 -14.24 -7.58
C TYR A 173 -8.24 -12.98 -8.06
N TYR A 174 -8.79 -11.82 -7.74
CA TYR A 174 -8.21 -10.52 -8.07
C TYR A 174 -8.35 -9.59 -6.87
N ASP A 175 -7.25 -9.02 -6.45
CA ASP A 175 -7.19 -8.03 -5.38
C ASP A 175 -6.68 -6.69 -5.90
N ASN A 176 -7.27 -5.60 -5.43
CA ASN A 176 -6.85 -4.27 -5.83
C ASN A 176 -5.54 -3.90 -5.16
N GLY A 177 -4.61 -3.36 -5.93
CA GLY A 177 -3.38 -2.77 -5.41
C GLY A 177 -3.60 -1.33 -4.97
N LEU A 178 -2.69 -0.82 -4.16
CA LEU A 178 -2.74 0.56 -3.65
C LEU A 178 -2.26 1.62 -4.65
N GLY A 179 -1.87 1.22 -5.85
CA GLY A 179 -1.35 2.13 -6.86
C GLY A 179 0.03 2.70 -6.49
N GLY A 180 0.25 3.99 -6.79
CA GLY A 180 1.53 4.65 -6.57
C GLY A 180 2.62 4.19 -7.53
N ILE A 181 3.88 4.34 -7.12
CA ILE A 181 5.07 3.86 -7.83
C ILE A 181 5.83 2.86 -6.97
N PRO A 182 6.72 2.03 -7.54
CA PRO A 182 7.43 1.01 -6.78
C PRO A 182 8.19 1.60 -5.60
N ASN A 183 8.12 0.93 -4.45
CA ASN A 183 8.83 1.32 -3.24
C ASN A 183 10.31 1.61 -3.54
N ASN A 184 10.84 2.65 -2.93
CA ASN A 184 12.24 3.09 -3.01
C ASN A 184 12.72 3.42 -4.44
N SER A 185 11.82 3.58 -5.41
CA SER A 185 12.17 3.83 -6.81
C SER A 185 12.61 5.28 -7.10
N GLN A 186 12.48 6.18 -6.12
CA GLN A 186 13.07 7.52 -6.21
C GLN A 186 14.56 7.53 -5.86
N ASN A 187 15.08 6.47 -5.23
CA ASN A 187 16.47 6.39 -4.73
C ASN A 187 16.84 7.56 -3.80
N MET A 188 15.88 8.03 -3.02
CA MET A 188 16.01 9.17 -2.12
C MET A 188 15.39 8.83 -0.78
N GLU A 189 16.08 9.21 0.30
CA GLU A 189 15.57 9.09 1.66
C GLU A 189 14.88 10.37 2.12
N ILE A 190 13.78 10.21 2.87
CA ILE A 190 13.02 11.30 3.48
C ILE A 190 12.77 10.96 4.95
N VAL A 191 12.90 11.95 5.84
CA VAL A 191 12.49 11.81 7.23
C VAL A 191 11.00 12.12 7.34
N CYS A 192 10.23 11.19 7.92
CA CYS A 192 8.81 11.31 8.20
C CYS A 192 8.56 11.26 9.71
N CYS A 193 7.68 12.12 10.23
CA CYS A 193 7.22 12.05 11.60
C CYS A 193 5.80 11.48 11.67
N VAL A 194 5.58 10.55 12.60
CA VAL A 194 4.26 10.06 12.96
C VAL A 194 3.98 10.48 14.40
N PHE A 195 3.02 11.38 14.58
CA PHE A 195 2.62 11.90 15.89
C PHE A 195 1.09 11.99 16.05
N ASP A 196 0.36 11.81 14.94
CA ASP A 196 -1.09 11.71 14.86
C ASP A 196 -1.50 10.92 13.60
N GLU A 197 -2.80 10.79 13.39
CA GLU A 197 -3.35 10.03 12.25
C GLU A 197 -3.03 10.71 10.91
N LEU A 198 -3.04 12.03 10.84
CA LEU A 198 -2.78 12.76 9.59
C LEU A 198 -1.31 12.63 9.18
N SER A 199 -0.39 12.74 10.13
CA SER A 199 1.04 12.53 9.89
C SER A 199 1.36 11.08 9.52
N ALA A 200 0.60 10.11 10.04
CA ALA A 200 0.70 8.71 9.64
C ALA A 200 0.28 8.50 8.17
N VAL A 201 -0.81 9.13 7.74
CA VAL A 201 -1.23 9.13 6.32
C VAL A 201 -0.16 9.79 5.45
N SER A 202 0.43 10.90 5.91
CA SER A 202 1.55 11.56 5.23
C SER A 202 2.74 10.63 5.02
N CYS A 203 3.11 9.86 6.05
CA CYS A 203 4.19 8.87 5.96
C CYS A 203 3.86 7.78 4.94
N LEU A 204 2.64 7.23 4.95
CA LEU A 204 2.18 6.22 4.00
C LEU A 204 2.23 6.73 2.56
N GLU A 205 1.69 7.94 2.31
CA GLU A 205 1.70 8.56 0.98
C GLU A 205 3.13 8.85 0.50
N THR A 206 4.06 9.18 1.40
CA THR A 206 5.48 9.33 1.07
C THR A 206 6.09 8.02 0.57
N ILE A 207 5.78 6.88 1.22
CA ILE A 207 6.22 5.55 0.76
C ILE A 207 5.59 5.21 -0.60
N LYS A 208 4.29 5.46 -0.76
CA LYS A 208 3.52 5.22 -2.00
C LYS A 208 4.05 6.03 -3.19
N GLN A 209 4.67 7.17 -2.92
CA GLN A 209 5.35 8.00 -3.91
C GLN A 209 6.81 7.57 -4.14
N GLY A 210 7.21 6.40 -3.65
CA GLY A 210 8.44 5.70 -3.96
C GLY A 210 9.69 6.17 -3.25
N PHE A 211 9.54 6.91 -2.16
CA PHE A 211 10.66 7.31 -1.31
C PHE A 211 11.03 6.23 -0.29
N ASP A 212 12.30 6.18 0.08
CA ASP A 212 12.73 5.48 1.28
C ASP A 212 12.47 6.37 2.50
N VAL A 213 11.87 5.83 3.56
CA VAL A 213 11.49 6.63 4.72
C VAL A 213 12.31 6.25 5.95
N LYS A 214 12.81 7.30 6.65
CA LYS A 214 13.24 7.22 8.04
C LYS A 214 12.07 7.67 8.91
N ILE A 215 11.51 6.74 9.67
CA ILE A 215 10.32 7.01 10.50
C ILE A 215 10.76 7.50 11.88
N VAL A 216 10.21 8.64 12.26
CA VAL A 216 10.35 9.27 13.57
C VAL A 216 8.99 9.28 14.23
N VAL A 217 8.92 8.95 15.51
CA VAL A 217 7.67 8.90 16.28
C VAL A 217 7.75 9.91 17.40
N CYS A 218 6.80 10.85 17.44
CA CYS A 218 6.69 11.81 18.53
C CYS A 218 5.40 11.55 19.33
N TYR A 219 5.49 11.46 20.65
CA TYR A 219 4.35 11.22 21.54
C TYR A 219 4.46 12.01 22.84
N SER A 220 3.33 12.33 23.47
CA SER A 220 3.31 13.04 24.76
C SER A 220 2.94 12.11 25.91
N LYS A 221 2.03 11.15 25.69
CA LYS A 221 1.48 10.24 26.69
C LYS A 221 1.61 8.80 26.27
N ASP A 222 1.69 7.88 27.23
CA ASP A 222 1.80 6.44 26.95
C ASP A 222 0.55 5.87 26.25
N SER A 223 -0.63 6.47 26.45
CA SER A 223 -1.84 6.11 25.71
C SER A 223 -1.73 6.44 24.21
N GLU A 224 -1.13 7.59 23.87
CA GLU A 224 -0.84 7.98 22.50
C GLU A 224 0.20 7.06 21.87
N LEU A 225 1.25 6.71 22.62
CA LEU A 225 2.30 5.79 22.16
C LEU A 225 1.72 4.45 21.69
N LEU A 226 0.84 3.82 22.47
CA LEU A 226 0.19 2.56 22.09
C LEU A 226 -0.57 2.70 20.76
N HIS A 227 -1.30 3.80 20.60
CA HIS A 227 -2.05 4.08 19.36
C HIS A 227 -1.12 4.24 18.16
N LEU A 228 -0.09 5.07 18.29
CA LEU A 228 0.89 5.32 17.23
C LEU A 228 1.65 4.05 16.83
N VAL A 229 2.06 3.22 17.80
CA VAL A 229 2.75 1.95 17.52
C VAL A 229 1.88 0.98 16.73
N LYS A 230 0.56 0.92 17.01
CA LYS A 230 -0.38 0.11 16.20
C LYS A 230 -0.44 0.58 14.75
N ILE A 231 -0.48 1.89 14.52
CA ILE A 231 -0.48 2.47 13.17
C ILE A 231 0.85 2.19 12.48
N ILE A 232 1.97 2.44 13.16
CA ILE A 232 3.32 2.24 12.62
C ILE A 232 3.53 0.78 12.23
N ASN A 233 3.05 -0.17 13.04
CA ASN A 233 3.14 -1.59 12.70
C ASN A 233 2.45 -1.94 11.36
N GLN A 234 1.41 -1.20 10.95
CA GLN A 234 0.80 -1.35 9.63
C GLN A 234 1.62 -0.64 8.53
N ILE A 235 2.21 0.53 8.84
CA ILE A 235 3.02 1.28 7.88
C ILE A 235 4.31 0.52 7.52
N ILE A 236 5.02 -0.03 8.50
CA ILE A 236 6.30 -0.72 8.26
C ILE A 236 6.14 -1.96 7.38
N ARG A 237 4.98 -2.62 7.40
CA ARG A 237 4.66 -3.73 6.48
C ARG A 237 4.61 -3.31 5.02
N ARG A 238 4.42 -2.02 4.75
CA ARG A 238 4.41 -1.44 3.40
C ARG A 238 5.82 -1.04 2.93
N THR A 239 6.84 -1.27 3.75
CA THR A 239 8.24 -1.06 3.35
C THR A 239 8.84 -2.34 2.79
N VAL A 240 9.94 -2.21 2.04
CA VAL A 240 10.67 -3.35 1.43
C VAL A 240 12.01 -3.53 2.18
N LYS A 241 11.94 -3.48 3.50
CA LYS A 241 13.08 -3.68 4.40
C LYS A 241 12.81 -4.89 5.29
N PRO A 242 13.77 -5.80 5.50
CA PRO A 242 13.58 -6.89 6.47
C PRO A 242 13.56 -6.38 7.92
N LYS A 243 14.27 -5.27 8.15
CA LYS A 243 14.41 -4.62 9.45
C LYS A 243 14.36 -3.11 9.30
N ILE A 244 13.75 -2.42 10.25
CA ILE A 244 13.63 -0.96 10.26
C ILE A 244 13.95 -0.40 11.64
N ASN A 245 14.65 0.73 11.68
CA ASN A 245 14.92 1.47 12.91
C ASN A 245 13.89 2.58 13.05
N LEU A 246 13.19 2.60 14.18
CA LEU A 246 12.22 3.60 14.58
C LEU A 246 12.83 4.48 15.68
N ASP A 247 12.86 5.78 15.47
CA ASP A 247 13.33 6.74 16.47
C ASP A 247 12.13 7.36 17.21
N PHE A 248 12.04 7.16 18.53
CA PHE A 248 10.98 7.67 19.38
C PHE A 248 11.46 8.88 20.17
N TYR A 249 10.60 9.92 20.25
CA TYR A 249 10.86 11.17 20.97
C TYR A 249 9.67 11.55 21.85
N LYS A 250 9.90 11.72 23.15
CA LYS A 250 8.85 12.13 24.09
C LYS A 250 8.74 13.65 24.13
N ILE A 251 7.54 14.16 23.88
CA ILE A 251 7.20 15.60 24.01
C ILE A 251 6.58 15.80 25.38
N HIS A 252 7.28 16.50 26.29
CA HIS A 252 6.92 16.57 27.71
C HIS A 252 5.77 17.55 28.05
N SER A 253 4.97 17.96 27.08
CA SER A 253 3.83 18.86 27.28
C SER A 253 2.74 18.61 26.26
N ALA A 254 1.50 18.86 26.63
CA ALA A 254 0.38 18.86 25.70
C ALA A 254 0.32 20.23 24.97
N PHE A 255 0.17 20.18 23.67
CA PHE A 255 0.10 21.36 22.81
C PHE A 255 -1.10 21.27 21.85
N GLY A 256 -1.59 22.42 21.40
CA GLY A 256 -2.55 22.46 20.30
C GLY A 256 -1.91 22.02 18.97
N VAL A 257 -2.74 21.64 18.01
CA VAL A 257 -2.34 21.02 16.75
C VAL A 257 -1.24 21.81 16.02
N LEU A 258 -1.38 23.12 15.85
CA LEU A 258 -0.38 23.95 15.14
C LEU A 258 0.98 23.93 15.83
N MET A 259 0.99 24.09 17.16
CA MET A 259 2.24 24.11 17.93
C MET A 259 2.91 22.74 17.94
N LEU A 260 2.14 21.67 18.04
CA LEU A 260 2.66 20.31 17.96
C LEU A 260 3.28 20.04 16.58
N THR A 261 2.60 20.46 15.50
CA THR A 261 3.12 20.35 14.13
C THR A 261 4.40 21.16 13.94
N GLU A 262 4.52 22.35 14.54
CA GLU A 262 5.74 23.15 14.47
C GLU A 262 6.89 22.49 15.26
N ILE A 263 6.64 22.00 16.47
CA ILE A 263 7.64 21.28 17.28
C ILE A 263 8.15 20.04 16.54
N THR A 264 7.24 19.20 16.04
CA THR A 264 7.61 17.97 15.31
C THR A 264 8.37 18.28 14.03
N SER A 265 8.00 19.34 13.29
CA SER A 265 8.74 19.79 12.10
C SER A 265 10.17 20.23 12.45
N LYS A 266 10.39 20.92 13.59
CA LYS A 266 11.74 21.30 14.04
C LYS A 266 12.56 20.07 14.48
N ILE A 267 11.94 19.10 15.14
CA ILE A 267 12.58 17.82 15.46
C ILE A 267 13.01 17.13 14.17
N LEU A 268 12.14 17.05 13.15
CA LEU A 268 12.47 16.47 11.84
C LEU A 268 13.65 17.18 11.17
N MET A 269 13.69 18.51 11.19
CA MET A 269 14.80 19.29 10.62
C MET A 269 16.12 18.92 11.28
N GLN A 270 16.15 18.81 12.60
CA GLN A 270 17.36 18.45 13.34
C GLN A 270 17.81 17.03 13.05
N ILE A 271 16.88 16.08 12.99
CA ILE A 271 17.17 14.69 12.65
C ILE A 271 17.69 14.58 11.20
N ALA A 272 17.07 15.29 10.26
CA ALA A 272 17.51 15.31 8.87
C ALA A 272 18.95 15.81 8.75
N ILE A 273 19.28 16.90 9.40
CA ILE A 273 20.64 17.48 9.42
C ILE A 273 21.63 16.47 10.02
N THR A 274 21.32 15.92 11.20
CA THR A 274 22.22 14.98 11.90
C THR A 274 22.49 13.71 11.11
N ASN A 275 21.50 13.22 10.32
CA ASN A 275 21.64 12.02 9.52
C ASN A 275 22.07 12.30 8.05
N GLY A 276 22.32 13.55 7.66
CA GLY A 276 22.68 13.91 6.29
C GLY A 276 21.55 13.76 5.28
N ILE A 277 20.29 13.66 5.73
CA ILE A 277 19.12 13.52 4.87
C ILE A 277 18.64 14.91 4.47
N LYS A 278 18.50 15.14 3.17
CA LYS A 278 18.16 16.50 2.66
C LYS A 278 16.66 16.80 2.60
N ARG A 279 15.80 15.81 2.84
CA ARG A 279 14.34 15.95 2.65
C ARG A 279 13.58 15.61 3.90
N ILE A 280 12.53 16.36 4.17
CA ILE A 280 11.57 16.07 5.25
C ILE A 280 10.15 16.07 4.70
N SER A 281 9.34 15.12 5.16
CA SER A 281 7.91 15.04 4.86
C SER A 281 7.14 15.82 5.92
N LEU A 282 6.42 16.85 5.49
CA LEU A 282 5.55 17.65 6.33
C LEU A 282 4.11 17.11 6.25
N GLY A 283 3.57 16.67 7.37
CA GLY A 283 2.21 16.11 7.47
C GLY A 283 1.11 17.18 7.42
N THR A 284 1.30 18.27 6.69
CA THR A 284 0.33 19.34 6.54
C THR A 284 -0.36 19.29 5.19
N SER A 285 -1.65 19.66 5.18
CA SER A 285 -2.44 19.82 3.96
C SER A 285 -3.06 21.21 3.94
N PRO A 286 -3.05 21.94 2.82
CA PRO A 286 -3.71 23.23 2.70
C PRO A 286 -5.24 23.15 2.83
N LEU A 287 -5.81 21.95 2.74
CA LEU A 287 -7.24 21.70 3.00
C LEU A 287 -7.58 21.65 4.49
N ILE A 288 -6.57 21.53 5.36
CA ILE A 288 -6.72 21.41 6.82
C ILE A 288 -6.05 22.59 7.52
N TYR A 289 -4.80 22.89 7.16
CA TYR A 289 -4.01 23.92 7.80
C TYR A 289 -4.08 25.26 7.06
N PRO A 290 -3.95 26.42 7.75
CA PRO A 290 -3.80 27.70 7.09
C PRO A 290 -2.60 27.69 6.14
N ILE A 291 -2.77 28.27 4.95
CA ILE A 291 -1.69 28.29 3.94
C ILE A 291 -0.44 29.01 4.46
N ASP A 292 -0.62 30.15 5.15
CA ASP A 292 0.49 30.92 5.73
C ASP A 292 1.31 30.11 6.74
N PHE A 293 0.66 29.22 7.50
CA PHE A 293 1.34 28.32 8.43
C PHE A 293 2.20 27.30 7.66
N SER A 294 1.64 26.68 6.64
CA SER A 294 2.37 25.70 5.81
C SER A 294 3.54 26.35 5.07
N GLU A 295 3.35 27.57 4.53
CA GLU A 295 4.44 28.36 3.93
C GLU A 295 5.51 28.74 4.95
N GLY A 296 5.10 29.12 6.18
CA GLY A 296 6.02 29.41 7.26
C GLY A 296 6.92 28.24 7.61
N LEU A 297 6.34 27.02 7.68
CA LEU A 297 7.10 25.79 7.88
C LEU A 297 8.06 25.53 6.70
N ALA A 298 7.59 25.68 5.46
CA ALA A 298 8.44 25.50 4.27
C ALA A 298 9.63 26.44 4.28
N LYS A 299 9.42 27.72 4.60
CA LYS A 299 10.49 28.74 4.73
C LYS A 299 11.52 28.36 5.80
N GLN A 300 11.06 27.85 6.96
CA GLN A 300 11.98 27.38 8.02
C GLN A 300 12.83 26.20 7.53
N VAL A 301 12.27 25.26 6.78
CA VAL A 301 12.98 24.11 6.21
C VAL A 301 14.04 24.57 5.20
N TYR A 302 13.67 25.44 4.26
CA TYR A 302 14.62 26.00 3.27
C TYR A 302 15.77 26.77 3.95
N ASN A 303 15.50 27.51 5.02
CA ASN A 303 16.52 28.23 5.77
C ASN A 303 17.55 27.31 6.45
N LYS A 304 17.22 26.02 6.59
CA LYS A 304 18.15 24.98 7.07
C LYS A 304 18.81 24.17 5.94
N ASN A 305 18.73 24.63 4.68
CA ASN A 305 19.20 23.95 3.48
C ASN A 305 18.57 22.55 3.30
N LEU A 306 17.34 22.37 3.77
CA LEU A 306 16.53 21.17 3.60
C LEU A 306 15.43 21.41 2.57
N ILE A 307 14.87 20.34 2.05
CA ILE A 307 13.79 20.38 1.06
C ILE A 307 12.50 19.89 1.73
N PRO A 308 11.45 20.73 1.87
CA PRO A 308 10.16 20.31 2.37
C PRO A 308 9.42 19.50 1.30
N TYR A 309 8.70 18.48 1.73
CA TYR A 309 7.86 17.65 0.91
C TYR A 309 6.45 17.56 1.52
N PHE A 310 5.42 17.78 0.70
CA PHE A 310 4.03 17.85 1.13
C PHE A 310 3.21 16.73 0.47
N PRO A 311 3.23 15.51 0.99
CA PRO A 311 2.54 14.38 0.37
C PRO A 311 1.01 14.51 0.41
N LEU A 312 0.48 15.37 1.28
CA LEU A 312 -0.96 15.61 1.46
C LEU A 312 -1.46 16.89 0.76
N SER A 313 -0.72 17.43 -0.22
CA SER A 313 -1.17 18.60 -0.99
C SER A 313 -2.48 18.34 -1.73
N GLY A 314 -2.70 17.11 -2.21
CA GLY A 314 -3.92 16.65 -2.87
C GLY A 314 -4.70 15.68 -1.99
N LEU A 315 -5.00 16.06 -0.76
CA LEU A 315 -5.77 15.24 0.17
C LEU A 315 -7.23 15.10 -0.34
N ASP A 316 -7.61 13.90 -0.76
CA ASP A 316 -8.92 13.56 -1.26
C ASP A 316 -9.44 12.21 -0.72
N ASP A 317 -10.57 11.74 -1.21
CA ASP A 317 -11.15 10.46 -0.77
C ASP A 317 -10.25 9.25 -1.09
N ASN A 318 -9.42 9.30 -2.15
CA ASN A 318 -8.49 8.21 -2.47
C ASN A 318 -7.37 8.10 -1.43
N VAL A 319 -6.90 9.24 -0.90
CA VAL A 319 -5.92 9.26 0.20
C VAL A 319 -6.54 8.67 1.46
N PHE A 320 -7.82 8.94 1.74
CA PHE A 320 -8.53 8.33 2.86
C PHE A 320 -8.76 6.82 2.69
N GLU A 321 -9.00 6.32 1.47
CA GLU A 321 -9.01 4.87 1.22
C GLU A 321 -7.65 4.25 1.55
N SER A 322 -6.55 4.89 1.15
CA SER A 322 -5.19 4.44 1.54
C SER A 322 -5.00 4.41 3.06
N ALA A 323 -5.61 5.36 3.80
CA ALA A 323 -5.55 5.39 5.26
C ALA A 323 -6.22 4.18 5.93
N LYS A 324 -7.26 3.61 5.32
CA LYS A 324 -7.91 2.37 5.81
C LYS A 324 -6.93 1.20 5.87
N GLU A 325 -6.00 1.12 4.92
CA GLU A 325 -4.99 0.07 4.82
C GLU A 325 -4.01 0.03 6.01
N ILE A 326 -3.91 1.12 6.76
CA ILE A 326 -3.11 1.20 7.99
C ILE A 326 -3.96 1.25 9.26
N GLY A 327 -5.23 0.81 9.16
CA GLY A 327 -6.13 0.69 10.31
C GLY A 327 -6.72 2.00 10.80
N LEU A 328 -6.71 3.06 9.98
CA LEU A 328 -7.23 4.39 10.33
C LEU A 328 -8.70 4.60 9.95
N GLU A 329 -9.44 3.57 9.54
CA GLU A 329 -10.86 3.70 9.13
C GLU A 329 -11.71 4.42 10.18
N LYS A 330 -11.54 4.08 11.45
CA LYS A 330 -12.28 4.69 12.58
C LYS A 330 -11.92 6.16 12.81
N TYR A 331 -10.76 6.61 12.34
CA TYR A 331 -10.23 7.96 12.58
C TYR A 331 -10.42 8.91 11.42
N ILE A 332 -10.89 8.43 10.26
CA ILE A 332 -11.13 9.27 9.07
C ILE A 332 -12.07 10.42 9.40
N SER A 333 -13.12 10.18 10.18
CA SER A 333 -14.04 11.25 10.63
C SER A 333 -13.35 12.28 11.51
N SER A 334 -12.39 11.90 12.34
CA SER A 334 -11.61 12.81 13.18
C SER A 334 -10.65 13.64 12.33
N ILE A 335 -9.98 13.03 11.35
CA ILE A 335 -9.12 13.76 10.41
C ILE A 335 -9.94 14.77 9.61
N LYS A 336 -11.12 14.39 9.11
CA LYS A 336 -12.02 15.32 8.38
C LYS A 336 -12.50 16.49 9.26
N LYS A 337 -12.67 16.28 10.57
CA LYS A 337 -13.03 17.35 11.51
C LYS A 337 -11.92 18.38 11.70
N LEU A 338 -10.65 18.02 11.51
CA LEU A 338 -9.53 18.96 11.57
C LEU A 338 -9.70 20.09 10.55
N GLY A 339 -10.24 19.82 9.36
CA GLY A 339 -10.55 20.84 8.35
C GLY A 339 -11.61 21.87 8.77
N ASN A 340 -12.39 21.61 9.83
CA ASN A 340 -13.38 22.52 10.37
C ASN A 340 -12.86 23.37 11.55
N ILE A 341 -11.61 23.15 11.99
CA ILE A 341 -11.04 23.90 13.10
C ILE A 341 -10.68 25.30 12.62
N LYS A 342 -11.24 26.32 13.28
CA LYS A 342 -10.81 27.71 13.08
C LYS A 342 -9.49 27.92 13.79
N PHE A 343 -8.42 28.00 13.02
CA PHE A 343 -7.10 28.34 13.57
C PHE A 343 -7.03 29.85 13.78
N HIS A 344 -6.87 30.27 15.04
CA HIS A 344 -6.55 31.66 15.36
C HIS A 344 -5.04 31.87 15.20
N ASN A 345 -4.63 33.07 14.75
CA ASN A 345 -3.22 33.44 14.62
C ASN A 345 -2.54 33.47 15.99
N PHE A 346 -2.00 32.36 16.43
CA PHE A 346 -1.19 32.30 17.66
C PHE A 346 0.29 32.48 17.28
N LYS A 347 0.87 33.57 17.73
CA LYS A 347 2.34 33.71 17.74
C LYS A 347 2.85 33.06 19.03
N TYR A 348 3.45 31.90 18.90
CA TYR A 348 4.12 31.26 20.02
C TYR A 348 5.54 31.82 20.21
N PRO A 349 6.00 32.02 21.48
CA PRO A 349 7.37 32.43 21.72
C PRO A 349 8.37 31.40 21.22
N THR A 350 9.17 31.73 20.21
CA THR A 350 10.18 30.86 19.58
C THR A 350 11.06 30.18 20.62
N LYS A 351 11.55 30.92 21.64
CA LYS A 351 12.37 30.35 22.72
C LYS A 351 11.72 29.20 23.50
N LYS A 352 10.38 29.21 23.64
CA LYS A 352 9.65 28.14 24.33
C LYS A 352 9.64 26.87 23.47
N ILE A 353 9.44 27.02 22.17
CA ILE A 353 9.44 25.89 21.22
C ILE A 353 10.84 25.27 21.17
N GLU A 354 11.90 26.06 21.06
CA GLU A 354 13.28 25.56 21.03
C GLU A 354 13.63 24.74 22.27
N LYS A 355 13.29 25.21 23.46
CA LYS A 355 13.51 24.44 24.71
C LYS A 355 12.77 23.10 24.71
N VAL A 356 11.56 23.03 24.14
CA VAL A 356 10.80 21.76 24.04
C VAL A 356 11.47 20.83 23.04
N VAL A 357 11.91 21.34 21.89
CA VAL A 357 12.62 20.56 20.87
C VAL A 357 13.90 19.96 21.45
N ASP A 358 14.74 20.78 22.10
CA ASP A 358 16.01 20.33 22.69
C ASP A 358 15.76 19.22 23.74
N LYS A 359 14.78 19.44 24.63
CA LYS A 359 14.43 18.40 25.63
C LYS A 359 13.90 17.12 24.98
N SER A 360 13.10 17.24 23.91
CA SER A 360 12.58 16.07 23.19
C SER A 360 13.68 15.30 22.48
N ILE A 361 14.66 15.99 21.87
CA ILE A 361 15.82 15.35 21.21
C ILE A 361 16.65 14.52 22.22
N MET A 362 16.79 15.01 23.47
CA MET A 362 17.49 14.27 24.53
C MET A 362 16.75 13.00 24.97
N SER A 363 15.44 12.90 24.73
CA SER A 363 14.63 11.72 25.08
C SER A 363 14.64 10.62 24.02
N LYS A 364 15.55 10.68 23.05
CA LYS A 364 15.60 9.72 21.95
C LYS A 364 15.73 8.29 22.44
N LYS A 365 14.85 7.43 21.95
CA LYS A 365 14.99 5.97 21.98
C LYS A 365 14.91 5.40 20.58
N THR A 366 15.80 4.49 20.22
CA THR A 366 15.80 3.83 18.92
C THR A 366 15.45 2.37 19.10
N VAL A 367 14.40 1.92 18.43
CA VAL A 367 13.94 0.53 18.42
C VAL A 367 14.18 -0.06 17.03
N SER A 368 14.82 -1.22 16.98
CA SER A 368 15.09 -1.94 15.74
C SER A 368 14.12 -3.09 15.59
N VAL A 369 13.23 -3.02 14.61
CA VAL A 369 12.09 -3.91 14.43
C VAL A 369 12.25 -4.75 13.18
N ASP A 370 12.08 -6.07 13.31
CA ASP A 370 11.95 -6.96 12.15
C ASP A 370 10.55 -6.78 11.52
N VAL A 371 10.50 -6.56 10.20
CA VAL A 371 9.23 -6.33 9.52
C VAL A 371 8.46 -7.65 9.41
N GLY A 372 7.53 -7.85 10.31
CA GLY A 372 6.76 -9.09 10.47
C GLY A 372 5.28 -8.85 10.79
N PRO A 373 4.55 -9.92 11.15
CA PRO A 373 3.09 -9.86 11.26
C PRO A 373 2.56 -9.00 12.42
N ASN A 374 3.23 -8.96 13.56
CA ASN A 374 2.79 -8.14 14.70
C ASN A 374 3.91 -7.88 15.71
N ASN A 375 4.44 -6.66 15.71
CA ASN A 375 5.54 -6.24 16.57
C ASN A 375 5.12 -5.19 17.61
N VAL A 376 3.81 -5.01 17.83
CA VAL A 376 3.29 -3.94 18.70
C VAL A 376 3.82 -4.07 20.12
N HIS A 377 3.80 -5.27 20.70
CA HIS A 377 4.26 -5.50 22.08
C HIS A 377 5.77 -5.31 22.20
N GLU A 378 6.54 -5.89 21.29
CA GLU A 378 8.00 -5.76 21.24
C GLU A 378 8.44 -4.29 21.17
N ILE A 379 7.83 -3.51 20.25
CA ILE A 379 8.13 -2.08 20.14
C ILE A 379 7.79 -1.33 21.43
N LEU A 380 6.64 -1.63 22.05
CA LEU A 380 6.20 -0.94 23.27
C LEU A 380 7.12 -1.28 24.46
N ASP A 381 7.50 -2.53 24.61
CA ASP A 381 8.36 -3.00 25.68
C ASP A 381 9.77 -2.37 25.57
N GLU A 382 10.34 -2.33 24.36
CA GLU A 382 11.62 -1.66 24.12
C GLU A 382 11.57 -0.14 24.34
N VAL A 383 10.49 0.54 23.93
CA VAL A 383 10.33 2.00 24.16
C VAL A 383 10.15 2.31 25.64
N ARG A 384 9.50 1.43 26.41
CA ARG A 384 9.20 1.63 27.84
C ARG A 384 10.31 1.15 28.76
N SER A 385 11.15 0.22 28.31
CA SER A 385 12.29 -0.22 29.11
C SER A 385 13.19 0.97 29.42
N ASP A 386 13.36 1.26 30.69
CA ASP A 386 14.40 2.17 31.15
C ASP A 386 15.75 1.46 30.97
N ASN A 387 16.64 2.04 30.15
CA ASN A 387 18.03 1.61 30.08
C ASN A 387 18.79 2.10 31.30
#